data_c68b76d7285bbca7068e75962500840b
#
_entry.id   c68b76d7285bbca7068e75962500840b
#
_cell.length_a   1.000
_cell.length_b   1.000
_cell.length_c   1.000
_cell.angle_alpha   90.00
_cell.angle_beta   90.00
_cell.angle_gamma   90.00
#
_symmetry.space_group_name_H-M   'P 1'
#
loop_
_entity.id
_entity.type
_entity.pdbx_description
1 polymer ?
#
loop_
_entity_poly.entity_id
_entity_poly.type
_entity_poly.pdbx_seq_one_letter_code
_entity_poly.pdbx_strand_id
1 'polypeptide(L)'
;SINDLQGKSFAFVDKESASGYVYPRAALLENGKNPEHFFSSTSFLGSHNKVIDAVISGEVQAGATYSEAFDDAGQKAVANLDIIFMTDPIPKDAIAAAPTLPKDVVEMLTKGFEGVRTGNSECGIAMEAAHIDGFVQANDSDYDVVRRAISQ
;
A
#
# COMPACT_ATOMS: atom_id res chain seq x y z
N SER A 1 -15.63 -13.28 2.05
CA SER A 1 -16.01 -12.10 1.24
C SER A 1 -16.09 -10.85 2.10
N ILE A 2 -16.05 -9.67 1.49
CA ILE A 2 -16.22 -8.39 2.22
C ILE A 2 -17.51 -8.39 3.05
N ASN A 3 -18.59 -9.01 2.59
CA ASN A 3 -19.86 -9.04 3.32
C ASN A 3 -19.75 -9.76 4.67
N ASP A 4 -18.86 -10.70 4.82
CA ASP A 4 -18.67 -11.48 6.05
C ASP A 4 -18.01 -10.64 7.16
N LEU A 5 -17.50 -9.46 6.80
CA LEU A 5 -16.90 -8.50 7.74
C LEU A 5 -17.92 -7.57 8.41
N GLN A 6 -19.19 -7.61 8.01
CA GLN A 6 -20.22 -6.77 8.63
C GLN A 6 -20.31 -7.01 10.13
N GLY A 7 -20.22 -5.94 10.92
CA GLY A 7 -20.25 -6.00 12.38
C GLY A 7 -19.02 -6.59 13.02
N LYS A 8 -17.93 -6.82 12.29
CA LYS A 8 -16.65 -7.28 12.83
C LYS A 8 -15.77 -6.10 13.22
N SER A 9 -14.76 -6.31 14.07
CA SER A 9 -13.72 -5.31 14.32
C SER A 9 -12.71 -5.30 13.17
N PHE A 10 -12.22 -4.11 12.80
CA PHE A 10 -11.31 -3.93 11.68
C PHE A 10 -10.16 -2.99 12.05
N ALA A 11 -8.94 -3.32 11.59
CA ALA A 11 -7.77 -2.50 11.77
C ALA A 11 -7.29 -1.86 10.46
N PHE A 12 -7.00 -0.58 10.53
CA PHE A 12 -6.27 0.20 9.52
C PHE A 12 -4.87 0.52 10.04
N VAL A 13 -3.98 0.95 9.13
CA VAL A 13 -2.63 1.40 9.52
C VAL A 13 -2.70 2.80 10.12
N ASP A 14 -2.92 3.80 9.31
CA ASP A 14 -3.16 5.19 9.65
C ASP A 14 -3.93 5.89 8.51
N LYS A 15 -4.42 7.09 8.74
CA LYS A 15 -5.27 7.80 7.78
C LYS A 15 -4.53 8.30 6.52
N GLU A 16 -3.21 8.39 6.58
CA GLU A 16 -2.36 8.84 5.46
C GLU A 16 -1.83 7.66 4.64
N SER A 17 -1.94 6.43 5.17
CA SER A 17 -1.50 5.23 4.49
C SER A 17 -2.36 4.92 3.27
N ALA A 18 -1.77 4.94 2.08
CA ALA A 18 -2.44 4.56 0.84
C ALA A 18 -3.01 3.14 0.94
N SER A 19 -2.15 2.14 1.14
CA SER A 19 -2.52 0.72 1.17
C SER A 19 -3.20 0.29 2.47
N GLY A 20 -2.91 0.96 3.59
CA GLY A 20 -3.47 0.61 4.90
C GLY A 20 -4.77 1.33 5.25
N TYR A 21 -5.21 2.32 4.46
CA TYR A 21 -6.44 3.05 4.73
C TYR A 21 -7.13 3.59 3.47
N VAL A 22 -6.44 4.44 2.67
CA VAL A 22 -7.10 5.20 1.59
C VAL A 22 -7.75 4.27 0.56
N TYR A 23 -6.98 3.35 -0.01
CA TYR A 23 -7.49 2.40 -1.00
C TYR A 23 -8.47 1.37 -0.42
N PRO A 24 -8.20 0.74 0.74
CA PRO A 24 -9.18 -0.14 1.39
C PRO A 24 -10.50 0.56 1.70
N ARG A 25 -10.44 1.82 2.17
CA ARG A 25 -11.64 2.62 2.43
C ARG A 25 -12.42 2.91 1.16
N ALA A 26 -11.73 3.36 0.10
CA ALA A 26 -12.35 3.59 -1.19
C ALA A 26 -13.02 2.32 -1.73
N ALA A 27 -12.33 1.19 -1.70
CA ALA A 27 -12.88 -0.09 -2.13
C ALA A 27 -14.11 -0.52 -1.33
N LEU A 28 -14.13 -0.28 -0.02
CA LEU A 28 -15.31 -0.53 0.82
C LEU A 28 -16.47 0.37 0.40
N LEU A 29 -16.24 1.66 0.18
CA LEU A 29 -17.27 2.61 -0.25
C LEU A 29 -17.84 2.26 -1.63
N GLU A 30 -17.00 1.89 -2.59
CA GLU A 30 -17.41 1.43 -3.93
C GLU A 30 -18.30 0.18 -3.87
N ASN A 31 -18.09 -0.67 -2.87
CA ASN A 31 -18.93 -1.82 -2.58
C ASN A 31 -20.14 -1.48 -1.70
N GLY A 32 -20.46 -0.20 -1.49
CA GLY A 32 -21.58 0.27 -0.69
C GLY A 32 -21.42 0.02 0.81
N LYS A 33 -20.18 -0.12 1.30
CA LYS A 33 -19.83 -0.39 2.69
C LYS A 33 -19.13 0.82 3.31
N ASN A 34 -19.87 1.67 4.02
CA ASN A 34 -19.23 2.74 4.78
C ASN A 34 -18.55 2.17 6.02
N PRO A 35 -17.21 2.26 6.15
CA PRO A 35 -16.47 1.68 7.29
C PRO A 35 -16.99 2.13 8.66
N GLU A 36 -17.47 3.36 8.78
CA GLU A 36 -17.97 3.94 10.04
C GLU A 36 -19.23 3.24 10.56
N HIS A 37 -19.99 2.58 9.67
CA HIS A 37 -21.25 1.90 10.01
C HIS A 37 -21.23 0.41 9.69
N PHE A 38 -20.26 -0.03 8.88
CA PHE A 38 -20.16 -1.40 8.42
C PHE A 38 -19.46 -2.29 9.48
N PHE A 39 -18.41 -1.77 10.11
CA PHE A 39 -17.69 -2.46 11.18
C PHE A 39 -18.28 -2.17 12.55
N SER A 40 -18.13 -3.10 13.50
CA SER A 40 -18.49 -2.84 14.91
C SER A 40 -17.53 -1.85 15.56
N SER A 41 -16.27 -1.86 15.16
CA SER A 41 -15.24 -0.92 15.58
C SER A 41 -14.10 -0.86 14.55
N THR A 42 -13.44 0.29 14.47
CA THR A 42 -12.23 0.47 13.69
C THR A 42 -11.10 0.99 14.57
N SER A 43 -9.88 0.51 14.33
CA SER A 43 -8.67 0.95 15.02
C SER A 43 -7.57 1.32 14.02
N PHE A 44 -6.66 2.19 14.45
CA PHE A 44 -5.48 2.59 13.68
C PHE A 44 -4.24 2.15 14.47
N LEU A 45 -3.48 1.21 13.93
CA LEU A 45 -2.38 0.54 14.66
C LEU A 45 -0.99 1.08 14.32
N GLY A 46 -0.89 1.98 13.35
CA GLY A 46 0.33 2.74 13.01
C GLY A 46 1.33 1.98 12.15
N SER A 47 1.18 0.66 11.91
CA SER A 47 2.03 -0.07 10.98
C SER A 47 1.35 -1.33 10.45
N HIS A 48 1.76 -1.78 9.25
CA HIS A 48 1.26 -2.98 8.60
C HIS A 48 1.50 -4.24 9.44
N ASN A 49 2.69 -4.38 10.02
CA ASN A 49 3.01 -5.54 10.87
C ASN A 49 2.11 -5.63 12.10
N LYS A 50 1.79 -4.50 12.73
CA LYS A 50 0.85 -4.48 13.86
C LYS A 50 -0.57 -4.88 13.43
N VAL A 51 -1.00 -4.48 12.24
CA VAL A 51 -2.30 -4.91 11.70
C VAL A 51 -2.31 -6.42 11.48
N ILE A 52 -1.28 -6.98 10.85
CA ILE A 52 -1.13 -8.43 10.63
C ILE A 52 -1.13 -9.17 11.97
N ASP A 53 -0.32 -8.74 12.93
CA ASP A 53 -0.22 -9.35 14.26
C ASP A 53 -1.55 -9.29 15.03
N ALA A 54 -2.27 -8.20 14.96
CA ALA A 54 -3.57 -8.03 15.63
C ALA A 54 -4.64 -8.97 15.05
N VAL A 55 -4.63 -9.23 13.74
CA VAL A 55 -5.53 -10.20 13.12
C VAL A 55 -5.13 -11.63 13.51
N ILE A 56 -3.83 -11.96 13.47
CA ILE A 56 -3.33 -13.30 13.85
C ILE A 56 -3.64 -13.61 15.32
N SER A 57 -3.50 -12.64 16.21
CA SER A 57 -3.81 -12.81 17.65
C SER A 57 -5.29 -12.84 17.96
N GLY A 58 -6.15 -12.45 17.01
CA GLY A 58 -7.60 -12.32 17.21
C GLY A 58 -8.02 -11.05 17.95
N GLU A 59 -7.14 -10.08 18.13
CA GLU A 59 -7.46 -8.76 18.70
C GLU A 59 -8.48 -8.02 17.82
N VAL A 60 -8.33 -8.14 16.48
CA VAL A 60 -9.32 -7.73 15.50
C VAL A 60 -9.64 -8.88 14.55
N GLN A 61 -10.83 -8.86 13.94
CA GLN A 61 -11.23 -9.93 13.02
C GLN A 61 -10.71 -9.76 11.59
N ALA A 62 -10.36 -8.54 11.18
CA ALA A 62 -9.79 -8.26 9.88
C ALA A 62 -8.98 -6.97 9.90
N GLY A 63 -8.18 -6.74 8.86
CA GLY A 63 -7.40 -5.52 8.73
C GLY A 63 -6.93 -5.28 7.29
N ALA A 64 -6.46 -4.07 7.03
CA ALA A 64 -5.93 -3.66 5.72
C ALA A 64 -4.40 -3.63 5.76
N THR A 65 -3.79 -4.25 4.75
CA THR A 65 -2.34 -4.24 4.55
C THR A 65 -2.01 -4.29 3.05
N TYR A 66 -0.75 -4.31 2.68
CA TYR A 66 -0.30 -4.52 1.30
C TYR A 66 0.35 -5.90 1.14
N SER A 67 0.44 -6.37 -0.11
CA SER A 67 0.89 -7.73 -0.45
C SER A 67 2.27 -8.04 0.12
N GLU A 68 3.24 -7.14 -0.07
CA GLU A 68 4.61 -7.38 0.37
C GLU A 68 4.71 -7.51 1.90
N ALA A 69 3.94 -6.73 2.69
CA ALA A 69 3.92 -6.91 4.14
C ALA A 69 3.31 -8.24 4.56
N PHE A 70 2.31 -8.75 3.80
CA PHE A 70 1.76 -10.08 4.02
C PHE A 70 2.79 -11.17 3.69
N ASP A 71 3.52 -11.01 2.58
CA ASP A 71 4.56 -11.94 2.15
C ASP A 71 5.75 -11.95 3.13
N ASP A 72 6.17 -10.79 3.62
CA ASP A 72 7.23 -10.63 4.62
C ASP A 72 6.88 -11.27 5.96
N ALA A 73 5.60 -11.30 6.32
CA ALA A 73 5.12 -12.03 7.51
C ALA A 73 5.21 -13.56 7.33
N GLY A 74 5.43 -14.03 6.10
CA GLY A 74 5.79 -15.39 5.75
C GLY A 74 4.78 -16.44 6.19
N GLN A 75 5.29 -17.62 6.59
CA GLN A 75 4.44 -18.76 6.98
C GLN A 75 3.44 -18.42 8.10
N LYS A 76 3.77 -17.48 8.99
CA LYS A 76 2.87 -17.05 10.07
C LYS A 76 1.59 -16.42 9.51
N ALA A 77 1.69 -15.57 8.48
CA ALA A 77 0.54 -14.98 7.81
C ALA A 77 -0.22 -16.03 6.98
N VAL A 78 0.47 -16.75 6.11
CA VAL A 78 -0.14 -17.75 5.21
C VAL A 78 -0.90 -18.86 5.97
N ALA A 79 -0.40 -19.28 7.14
CA ALA A 79 -1.03 -20.32 7.95
C ALA A 79 -2.26 -19.87 8.74
N ASN A 80 -2.42 -18.56 8.98
CA ASN A 80 -3.41 -18.04 9.93
C ASN A 80 -4.35 -16.98 9.32
N LEU A 81 -4.10 -16.50 8.11
CA LEU A 81 -4.86 -15.43 7.49
C LEU A 81 -5.36 -15.82 6.11
N ASP A 82 -6.57 -15.38 5.79
CA ASP A 82 -7.16 -15.46 4.46
C ASP A 82 -7.21 -14.07 3.83
N ILE A 83 -6.76 -13.94 2.59
CA ILE A 83 -6.96 -12.73 1.80
C ILE A 83 -8.39 -12.73 1.29
N ILE A 84 -9.21 -11.81 1.83
CA ILE A 84 -10.64 -11.72 1.51
C ILE A 84 -10.91 -10.89 0.27
N PHE A 85 -10.08 -9.86 0.06
CA PHE A 85 -10.24 -8.90 -1.03
C PHE A 85 -8.89 -8.24 -1.37
N MET A 86 -8.67 -7.99 -2.65
CA MET A 86 -7.55 -7.18 -3.15
C MET A 86 -8.11 -5.99 -3.92
N THR A 87 -7.53 -4.80 -3.68
CA THR A 87 -7.82 -3.60 -4.47
C THR A 87 -7.15 -3.68 -5.83
N ASP A 88 -7.47 -2.74 -6.72
CA ASP A 88 -6.63 -2.51 -7.89
C ASP A 88 -5.20 -2.15 -7.48
N PRO A 89 -4.20 -2.41 -8.34
CA PRO A 89 -2.81 -2.08 -8.03
C PRO A 89 -2.63 -0.61 -7.68
N ILE A 90 -1.89 -0.35 -6.60
CA ILE A 90 -1.53 0.99 -6.16
C ILE A 90 -0.23 1.37 -6.87
N PRO A 91 -0.16 2.50 -7.59
CA PRO A 91 1.09 2.99 -8.16
C PRO A 91 2.15 3.15 -7.07
N LYS A 92 3.39 2.74 -7.36
CA LYS A 92 4.52 2.97 -6.46
C LYS A 92 4.85 4.46 -6.37
N ASP A 93 5.65 4.83 -5.39
CA ASP A 93 6.04 6.21 -5.11
C ASP A 93 6.72 6.87 -6.32
N ALA A 94 6.36 8.13 -6.58
CA ALA A 94 6.95 8.92 -7.65
C ALA A 94 8.14 9.74 -7.15
N ILE A 95 9.20 9.79 -7.96
CA ILE A 95 10.27 10.76 -7.79
C ILE A 95 9.93 11.96 -8.70
N ALA A 96 9.64 13.11 -8.08
CA ALA A 96 9.28 14.32 -8.80
C ALA A 96 10.40 15.36 -8.75
N ALA A 97 10.69 15.97 -9.90
CA ALA A 97 11.61 17.11 -9.99
C ALA A 97 10.85 18.42 -9.77
N ALA A 98 11.46 19.36 -9.04
CA ALA A 98 10.91 20.70 -8.91
C ALA A 98 10.83 21.39 -10.28
N PRO A 99 9.77 22.17 -10.58
CA PRO A 99 9.61 22.82 -11.89
C PRO A 99 10.70 23.86 -12.20
N THR A 100 11.43 24.29 -11.18
CA THR A 100 12.57 25.22 -11.30
C THR A 100 13.90 24.53 -11.62
N LEU A 101 13.94 23.19 -11.63
CA LEU A 101 15.18 22.44 -11.91
C LEU A 101 15.55 22.57 -13.41
N PRO A 102 16.82 22.86 -13.75
CA PRO A 102 17.26 22.92 -15.15
C PRO A 102 16.99 21.60 -15.88
N LYS A 103 16.58 21.70 -17.14
CA LYS A 103 16.18 20.52 -17.95
C LYS A 103 17.29 19.49 -18.11
N ASP A 104 18.54 19.94 -18.31
CA ASP A 104 19.71 19.07 -18.42
C ASP A 104 19.96 18.28 -17.14
N VAL A 105 19.70 18.89 -15.96
CA VAL A 105 19.77 18.20 -14.68
C VAL A 105 18.65 17.16 -14.55
N VAL A 106 17.43 17.50 -14.96
CA VAL A 106 16.30 16.54 -14.95
C VAL A 106 16.61 15.35 -15.86
N GLU A 107 17.11 15.59 -17.08
CA GLU A 107 17.49 14.51 -18.00
C GLU A 107 18.61 13.63 -17.44
N MET A 108 19.61 14.22 -16.78
CA MET A 108 20.70 13.48 -16.14
C MET A 108 20.16 12.59 -15.01
N LEU A 109 19.31 13.14 -14.14
CA LEU A 109 18.68 12.39 -13.04
C LEU A 109 17.79 11.26 -13.56
N THR A 110 16.95 11.53 -14.57
CA THR A 110 16.09 10.51 -15.19
C THR A 110 16.92 9.34 -15.71
N LYS A 111 17.96 9.60 -16.52
CA LYS A 111 18.86 8.55 -17.01
C LYS A 111 19.56 7.81 -15.86
N GLY A 112 19.95 8.54 -14.81
CA GLY A 112 20.55 7.95 -13.63
C GLY A 112 19.62 6.94 -12.96
N PHE A 113 18.39 7.32 -12.66
CA PHE A 113 17.40 6.45 -12.05
C PHE A 113 17.02 5.27 -12.96
N GLU A 114 16.76 5.53 -14.25
CA GLU A 114 16.45 4.45 -15.22
C GLU A 114 17.59 3.44 -15.39
N GLY A 115 18.82 3.84 -15.10
CA GLY A 115 19.99 2.96 -15.13
C GLY A 115 20.19 2.11 -13.87
N VAL A 116 19.53 2.45 -12.76
CA VAL A 116 19.68 1.70 -11.50
C VAL A 116 18.90 0.38 -11.58
N ARG A 117 19.55 -0.71 -11.16
CA ARG A 117 18.97 -2.07 -11.11
C ARG A 117 19.36 -2.72 -9.79
N THR A 118 18.57 -3.71 -9.38
CA THR A 118 18.93 -4.62 -8.30
C THR A 118 20.24 -5.36 -8.62
N GLY A 119 20.94 -5.79 -7.61
CA GLY A 119 22.19 -6.51 -7.78
C GLY A 119 23.17 -6.27 -6.60
N ASN A 120 24.43 -6.63 -6.80
CA ASN A 120 25.43 -6.66 -5.73
C ASN A 120 26.02 -5.28 -5.35
N SER A 121 25.53 -4.18 -5.93
CA SER A 121 25.91 -2.82 -5.49
C SER A 121 25.16 -2.45 -4.21
N GLU A 122 25.70 -1.53 -3.41
CA GLU A 122 25.01 -1.05 -2.20
C GLU A 122 23.61 -0.50 -2.52
N CYS A 123 23.45 0.21 -3.63
CA CYS A 123 22.17 0.71 -4.10
C CYS A 123 21.23 -0.44 -4.49
N GLY A 124 21.72 -1.45 -5.21
CA GLY A 124 20.94 -2.61 -5.62
C GLY A 124 20.45 -3.44 -4.44
N ILE A 125 21.28 -3.63 -3.42
CA ILE A 125 20.90 -4.32 -2.17
C ILE A 125 19.80 -3.54 -1.44
N ALA A 126 19.94 -2.20 -1.35
CA ALA A 126 18.91 -1.37 -0.72
C ALA A 126 17.58 -1.39 -1.48
N MET A 127 17.62 -1.42 -2.81
CA MET A 127 16.42 -1.54 -3.65
C MET A 127 15.72 -2.88 -3.45
N GLU A 128 16.48 -3.97 -3.43
CA GLU A 128 15.94 -5.32 -3.18
C GLU A 128 15.25 -5.39 -1.81
N ALA A 129 15.87 -4.83 -0.77
CA ALA A 129 15.28 -4.75 0.57
C ALA A 129 14.01 -3.86 0.62
N ALA A 130 13.86 -2.93 -0.33
CA ALA A 130 12.69 -2.07 -0.48
C ALA A 130 11.67 -2.61 -1.50
N HIS A 131 11.85 -3.81 -2.04
CA HIS A 131 11.03 -4.41 -3.10
C HIS A 131 10.91 -3.51 -4.34
N ILE A 132 12.02 -2.88 -4.73
CA ILE A 132 12.14 -2.02 -5.91
C ILE A 132 13.04 -2.70 -6.95
N ASP A 133 12.50 -3.07 -8.09
CA ASP A 133 13.26 -3.73 -9.17
C ASP A 133 13.97 -2.72 -10.10
N GLY A 134 13.50 -1.48 -10.14
CA GLY A 134 14.03 -0.41 -10.97
C GLY A 134 13.10 0.80 -11.02
N PHE A 135 13.48 1.76 -11.87
CA PHE A 135 12.69 2.97 -12.09
C PHE A 135 12.28 3.04 -13.55
N VAL A 136 11.06 3.55 -13.78
CA VAL A 136 10.48 3.79 -15.11
C VAL A 136 9.93 5.21 -15.17
N GLN A 137 9.81 5.76 -16.37
CA GLN A 137 9.14 7.04 -16.53
C GLN A 137 7.67 6.90 -16.17
N ALA A 138 7.19 7.84 -15.36
CA ALA A 138 5.80 7.93 -14.95
C ALA A 138 5.14 9.15 -15.60
N ASN A 139 3.83 9.05 -15.85
CA ASN A 139 3.01 10.15 -16.30
C ASN A 139 2.06 10.56 -15.17
N ASP A 140 1.64 11.81 -15.15
CA ASP A 140 0.71 12.33 -14.16
C ASP A 140 -0.61 11.52 -14.11
N SER A 141 -1.08 11.06 -15.28
CA SER A 141 -2.29 10.22 -15.40
C SER A 141 -2.19 8.85 -14.74
N ASP A 142 -0.98 8.32 -14.53
CA ASP A 142 -0.78 7.03 -13.87
C ASP A 142 -1.24 7.08 -12.40
N TYR A 143 -1.34 8.29 -11.82
CA TYR A 143 -1.78 8.56 -10.46
C TYR A 143 -3.26 9.00 -10.35
N ASP A 144 -4.04 8.95 -11.43
CA ASP A 144 -5.47 9.30 -11.38
C ASP A 144 -6.27 8.36 -10.48
N VAL A 145 -5.84 7.11 -10.35
CA VAL A 145 -6.44 6.15 -9.42
C VAL A 145 -6.26 6.60 -7.96
N VAL A 146 -5.11 7.19 -7.62
CA VAL A 146 -4.85 7.77 -6.29
C VAL A 146 -5.79 8.95 -6.03
N ARG A 147 -5.92 9.86 -7.00
CA ARG A 147 -6.81 11.03 -6.89
C ARG A 147 -8.26 10.62 -6.66
N ARG A 148 -8.74 9.60 -7.37
CA ARG A 148 -10.09 9.05 -7.16
C ARG A 148 -10.27 8.47 -5.77
N ALA A 149 -9.31 7.67 -5.29
CA ALA A 149 -9.37 7.07 -3.96
C ALA A 149 -9.41 8.11 -2.82
N ILE A 150 -8.64 9.20 -2.96
CA ILE A 150 -8.60 10.29 -1.96
C ILE A 150 -9.90 11.13 -1.98
N SER A 151 -10.57 11.22 -3.12
CA SER A 151 -11.79 12.06 -3.29
C SER A 151 -13.07 11.42 -2.73
N GLN A 152 -13.01 10.18 -2.28
CA GLN A 152 -14.12 9.43 -1.65
C GLN A 152 -14.10 9.59 -0.12
#